data_0843bb5c2bfc72d5950c829e3f88a467
#
_entry.id   0843bb5c2bfc72d5950c829e3f88a467
#
_cell.length_a   1.000
_cell.length_b   1.000
_cell.length_c   1.000
_cell.angle_alpha   90.00
_cell.angle_beta   90.00
_cell.angle_gamma   90.00
#
_symmetry.space_group_name_H-M   'P 1'
#
loop_
_entity.id
_entity.type
_entity.pdbx_description
1 polymer ?
#
loop_
_entity_poly.entity_id
_entity_poly.type
_entity_poly.pdbx_seq_one_letter_code
_entity_poly.pdbx_strand_id
1 'polypeptide(L)'
;MASRPEGSLRVFRIASAAYPIFDGGGARRFGSRWCSPGRSIIHTTSAYALALLENLVHWNATRLPLEMRFVVATVPATVSRSQLLPEMLPGWDRPDYGVSRPYGDAWYDRGETAVLIVPSVLSPFEPNVLINQRHVDARRIGLSAELPALFDQRLIRR
;
A
#
# COMPACT_ATOMS: atom_id res chain seq x y z
N MET A 1 -13.21 21.98 0.46
CA MET A 1 -12.48 20.81 -0.05
C MET A 1 -11.82 21.18 -1.36
N ALA A 2 -10.52 21.04 -1.44
CA ALA A 2 -9.84 21.19 -2.72
C ALA A 2 -10.32 20.07 -3.67
N SER A 3 -10.76 20.43 -4.88
CA SER A 3 -11.15 19.47 -5.89
C SER A 3 -9.93 18.64 -6.29
N ARG A 4 -10.14 17.34 -6.39
CA ARG A 4 -9.10 16.42 -6.85
C ARG A 4 -8.81 16.68 -8.33
N PRO A 5 -7.53 16.87 -8.75
CA PRO A 5 -7.20 16.98 -10.15
C PRO A 5 -7.67 15.76 -10.94
N GLU A 6 -8.21 16.00 -12.13
CA GLU A 6 -8.73 14.92 -12.98
C GLU A 6 -7.65 13.86 -13.26
N GLY A 7 -8.03 12.59 -13.17
CA GLY A 7 -7.14 11.44 -13.38
C GLY A 7 -6.13 11.17 -12.25
N SER A 8 -6.05 12.01 -11.21
CA SER A 8 -5.21 11.73 -10.05
C SER A 8 -5.81 10.64 -9.16
N LEU A 9 -4.95 9.85 -8.49
CA LEU A 9 -5.36 8.89 -7.46
C LEU A 9 -5.09 9.48 -6.09
N ARG A 10 -6.04 9.28 -5.17
CA ARG A 10 -5.85 9.52 -3.74
C ARG A 10 -5.70 8.16 -3.06
N VAL A 11 -4.60 7.98 -2.35
CA VAL A 11 -4.27 6.73 -1.68
C VAL A 11 -3.91 6.99 -0.23
N PHE A 12 -4.06 5.97 0.60
CA PHE A 12 -3.95 6.06 2.05
C PHE A 12 -2.90 5.09 2.56
N ARG A 13 -2.12 5.54 3.52
CA ARG A 13 -1.21 4.69 4.27
C ARG A 13 -1.33 4.97 5.75
N ILE A 14 -1.47 3.90 6.52
CA ILE A 14 -1.43 3.91 7.97
C ILE A 14 -0.20 3.12 8.40
N ALA A 15 0.60 3.68 9.29
CA ALA A 15 1.78 3.01 9.82
C ALA A 15 2.11 3.49 11.23
N SER A 16 3.00 2.76 11.92
CA SER A 16 3.51 3.16 13.23
C SER A 16 4.25 4.49 13.14
N ALA A 17 4.02 5.36 14.12
CA ALA A 17 4.74 6.62 14.26
C ALA A 17 6.25 6.45 14.55
N ALA A 18 6.70 5.24 14.91
CA ALA A 18 8.11 4.93 15.18
C ALA A 18 9.01 4.98 13.94
N TYR A 19 8.43 4.98 12.73
CA TYR A 19 9.16 4.93 11.46
C TYR A 19 8.62 5.98 10.49
N PRO A 20 9.41 6.37 9.46
CA PRO A 20 8.90 7.22 8.39
C PRO A 20 7.66 6.58 7.74
N ILE A 21 6.56 7.32 7.69
CA ILE A 21 5.27 6.75 7.28
C ILE A 21 5.22 6.40 5.79
N PHE A 22 5.78 7.25 4.94
CA PHE A 22 5.76 7.06 3.48
C PHE A 22 7.10 6.52 2.98
N ASP A 23 7.40 5.30 3.40
CA ASP A 23 8.66 4.63 3.14
C ASP A 23 8.47 3.14 2.89
N GLY A 24 9.28 2.58 2.01
CA GLY A 24 9.28 1.16 1.63
C GLY A 24 10.19 0.28 2.49
N GLY A 25 10.74 0.79 3.59
CA GLY A 25 11.69 0.08 4.43
C GLY A 25 11.14 -1.21 5.04
N GLY A 26 9.86 -1.24 5.40
CA GLY A 26 9.21 -2.45 5.90
C GLY A 26 9.16 -3.57 4.87
N ALA A 27 8.75 -3.26 3.65
CA ALA A 27 8.73 -4.24 2.55
C ALA A 27 10.15 -4.69 2.18
N ARG A 28 11.11 -3.76 2.16
CA ARG A 28 12.51 -4.10 1.89
C ARG A 28 13.07 -5.08 2.91
N ARG A 29 12.67 -4.95 4.16
CA ARG A 29 13.19 -5.78 5.26
C ARG A 29 12.49 -7.14 5.33
N PHE A 30 11.18 -7.18 5.19
CA PHE A 30 10.37 -8.37 5.47
C PHE A 30 9.70 -8.97 4.24
N GLY A 31 9.66 -8.25 3.13
CA GLY A 31 8.82 -8.62 1.99
C GLY A 31 7.33 -8.41 2.28
N SER A 32 6.51 -8.85 1.33
CA SER A 32 5.05 -8.79 1.41
C SER A 32 4.43 -9.83 0.48
N ARG A 33 3.09 -9.81 0.34
CA ARG A 33 2.41 -10.57 -0.70
C ARG A 33 2.99 -10.28 -2.10
N TRP A 34 3.37 -9.04 -2.35
CA TRP A 34 3.74 -8.55 -3.69
C TRP A 34 5.24 -8.36 -3.89
N CYS A 35 6.07 -8.62 -2.89
CA CYS A 35 7.53 -8.54 -3.07
C CYS A 35 8.30 -9.42 -2.12
N SER A 36 9.42 -9.94 -2.61
CA SER A 36 10.47 -10.51 -1.78
C SER A 36 11.24 -9.42 -1.05
N PRO A 37 11.90 -9.71 0.09
CA PRO A 37 12.80 -8.77 0.73
C PRO A 37 13.84 -8.17 -0.24
N GLY A 38 14.29 -6.95 0.02
CA GLY A 38 15.25 -6.24 -0.81
C GLY A 38 14.65 -5.16 -1.71
N ARG A 39 13.31 -5.07 -1.78
CA ARG A 39 12.60 -4.10 -2.63
C ARG A 39 11.87 -3.06 -1.79
N SER A 40 12.13 -1.79 -2.08
CA SER A 40 11.51 -0.65 -1.37
C SER A 40 10.17 -0.31 -2.01
N ILE A 41 9.12 -1.00 -1.62
CA ILE A 41 7.75 -0.78 -2.07
C ILE A 41 6.95 -0.15 -0.94
N ILE A 42 6.34 1.00 -1.21
CA ILE A 42 5.40 1.64 -0.30
C ILE A 42 4.02 1.05 -0.58
N HIS A 43 3.44 0.38 0.42
CA HIS A 43 2.10 -0.18 0.34
C HIS A 43 1.09 0.87 0.77
N THR A 44 0.16 1.18 -0.13
CA THR A 44 -0.98 2.07 0.12
C THR A 44 -2.27 1.40 -0.32
N THR A 45 -3.39 2.01 0.02
CA THR A 45 -4.73 1.52 -0.34
C THR A 45 -5.55 2.61 -1.01
N SER A 46 -6.53 2.23 -1.80
CA SER A 46 -7.45 3.16 -2.45
C SER A 46 -8.48 3.78 -1.50
N ALA A 47 -8.67 3.20 -0.30
CA ALA A 47 -9.62 3.66 0.70
C ALA A 47 -9.01 3.63 2.10
N TYR A 48 -9.36 4.62 2.93
CA TYR A 48 -8.90 4.67 4.33
C TYR A 48 -9.36 3.46 5.14
N ALA A 49 -10.61 3.02 4.95
CA ALA A 49 -11.12 1.83 5.62
C ALA A 49 -10.34 0.56 5.27
N LEU A 50 -9.90 0.42 4.02
CA LEU A 50 -9.05 -0.69 3.62
C LEU A 50 -7.67 -0.60 4.30
N ALA A 51 -7.10 0.58 4.47
CA ALA A 51 -5.85 0.76 5.21
C ALA A 51 -5.99 0.34 6.68
N LEU A 52 -7.13 0.61 7.31
CA LEU A 52 -7.44 0.10 8.66
C LEU A 52 -7.49 -1.43 8.69
N LEU A 53 -8.20 -2.06 7.75
CA LEU A 53 -8.30 -3.52 7.66
C LEU A 53 -6.95 -4.19 7.42
N GLU A 54 -6.14 -3.67 6.52
CA GLU A 54 -4.80 -4.19 6.23
C GLU A 54 -3.92 -4.16 7.49
N ASN A 55 -4.00 -3.11 8.28
CA ASN A 55 -3.28 -3.02 9.55
C ASN A 55 -3.81 -4.03 10.58
N LEU A 56 -5.13 -4.15 10.72
CA LEU A 56 -5.74 -5.07 11.68
C LEU A 56 -5.37 -6.54 11.42
N VAL A 57 -5.26 -6.93 10.15
CA VAL A 57 -4.84 -8.30 9.77
C VAL A 57 -3.37 -8.55 10.10
N HIS A 58 -2.50 -7.54 9.94
CA HIS A 58 -1.08 -7.66 10.27
C HIS A 58 -0.81 -7.63 11.78
N TRP A 59 -1.70 -7.07 12.57
CA TRP A 59 -1.56 -7.08 14.02
C TRP A 59 -2.15 -8.35 14.60
N ASN A 60 -1.29 -9.26 15.02
CA ASN A 60 -1.71 -10.27 15.97
C ASN A 60 -2.24 -9.53 17.20
N ALA A 61 -3.51 -9.69 17.49
CA ALA A 61 -4.38 -8.96 18.40
C ALA A 61 -3.88 -8.69 19.83
N THR A 62 -2.64 -8.98 20.17
CA THR A 62 -2.08 -8.84 21.52
C THR A 62 -1.34 -7.53 21.78
N ARG A 63 -0.95 -6.80 20.73
CA ARG A 63 -0.29 -5.49 20.88
C ARG A 63 -0.57 -4.59 19.70
N LEU A 64 -1.44 -3.62 19.91
CA LEU A 64 -1.49 -2.45 19.04
C LEU A 64 -0.19 -1.64 19.24
N PRO A 65 0.43 -1.14 18.16
CA PRO A 65 1.42 -0.10 18.29
C PRO A 65 0.82 1.07 19.09
N LEU A 66 1.57 1.61 20.04
CA LEU A 66 1.08 2.67 20.93
C LEU A 66 0.62 3.92 20.19
N GLU A 67 1.16 4.17 18.98
CA GLU A 67 0.82 5.33 18.18
C GLU A 67 0.86 4.98 16.69
N MET A 68 -0.28 5.19 16.02
CA MET A 68 -0.43 5.04 14.58
C MET A 68 -0.70 6.38 13.94
N ARG A 69 -0.13 6.59 12.77
CA ARG A 69 -0.32 7.78 11.94
C ARG A 69 -0.84 7.37 10.58
N PHE A 70 -1.52 8.30 9.91
CA PHE A 70 -1.86 8.14 8.50
C PHE A 70 -1.44 9.34 7.68
N VAL A 71 -1.26 9.09 6.41
CA VAL A 71 -1.02 10.09 5.39
C VAL A 71 -1.91 9.80 4.19
N VAL A 72 -2.37 10.88 3.56
CA VAL A 72 -3.06 10.81 2.27
C VAL A 72 -2.07 11.22 1.20
N ALA A 73 -1.84 10.36 0.23
CA ALA A 73 -0.98 10.66 -0.90
C ALA A 73 -1.83 10.93 -2.16
N THR A 74 -1.44 11.95 -2.92
CA THR A 74 -2.02 12.25 -4.21
C THR A 74 -1.03 11.85 -5.30
N VAL A 75 -1.43 10.87 -6.10
CA VAL A 75 -0.66 10.40 -7.25
C VAL A 75 -1.15 11.15 -8.48
N PRO A 76 -0.38 12.09 -9.04
CA PRO A 76 -0.77 12.83 -10.24
C PRO A 76 -1.08 11.91 -11.43
N ALA A 77 -1.95 12.35 -12.33
CA ALA A 77 -2.28 11.60 -13.55
C ALA A 77 -1.06 11.30 -14.43
N THR A 78 -0.04 12.15 -14.32
CA THR A 78 1.23 12.05 -15.08
C THR A 78 2.23 11.05 -14.48
N VAL A 79 1.97 10.49 -13.31
CA VAL A 79 2.80 9.44 -12.72
C VAL A 79 2.47 8.11 -13.40
N SER A 80 3.50 7.44 -13.89
CA SER A 80 3.38 6.16 -14.58
C SER A 80 2.75 5.09 -13.70
N ARG A 81 1.80 4.34 -14.26
CA ARG A 81 1.04 3.33 -13.52
C ARG A 81 0.65 2.14 -14.37
N SER A 82 0.63 0.98 -13.76
CA SER A 82 0.08 -0.27 -14.29
C SER A 82 -1.04 -0.76 -13.36
N GLN A 83 -1.93 -1.57 -13.89
CA GLN A 83 -2.99 -2.21 -13.11
C GLN A 83 -3.01 -3.71 -13.38
N LEU A 84 -3.09 -4.49 -12.32
CA LEU A 84 -3.32 -5.92 -12.36
C LEU A 84 -4.77 -6.20 -11.94
N LEU A 85 -5.56 -6.77 -12.83
CA LEU A 85 -6.88 -7.26 -12.50
C LEU A 85 -6.79 -8.72 -12.02
N PRO A 86 -7.68 -9.18 -11.11
CA PRO A 86 -7.62 -10.52 -10.55
C PRO A 86 -7.53 -11.64 -11.59
N GLU A 87 -8.28 -11.52 -12.68
CA GLU A 87 -8.34 -12.51 -13.76
C GLU A 87 -7.05 -12.58 -14.61
N MET A 88 -6.19 -11.56 -14.52
CA MET A 88 -4.91 -11.52 -15.25
C MET A 88 -3.83 -12.38 -14.59
N LEU A 89 -3.99 -12.73 -13.33
CA LEU A 89 -3.02 -13.51 -12.57
C LEU A 89 -3.72 -14.55 -11.68
N PRO A 90 -4.20 -15.65 -12.24
CA PRO A 90 -4.82 -16.73 -11.45
C PRO A 90 -3.92 -17.19 -10.31
N GLY A 91 -4.45 -17.29 -9.10
CA GLY A 91 -3.70 -17.66 -7.89
C GLY A 91 -2.96 -16.52 -7.18
N TRP A 92 -3.21 -15.27 -7.57
CA TRP A 92 -2.60 -14.10 -6.91
C TRP A 92 -2.94 -14.02 -5.41
N ASP A 93 -4.08 -14.56 -5.01
CA ASP A 93 -4.62 -14.55 -3.64
C ASP A 93 -4.11 -15.71 -2.76
N ARG A 94 -3.31 -16.62 -3.30
CA ARG A 94 -2.77 -17.76 -2.54
C ARG A 94 -2.04 -17.29 -1.29
N PRO A 95 -2.25 -18.00 -0.15
CA PRO A 95 -1.62 -17.63 1.12
C PRO A 95 -0.09 -17.80 1.14
N ASP A 96 0.46 -18.60 0.24
CA ASP A 96 1.90 -18.82 0.13
C ASP A 96 2.65 -17.73 -0.66
N TYR A 97 1.91 -16.82 -1.29
CA TYR A 97 2.43 -15.75 -2.16
C TYR A 97 3.21 -16.27 -3.39
N GLY A 98 3.06 -17.52 -3.73
CA GLY A 98 3.86 -18.18 -4.77
C GLY A 98 3.65 -17.62 -6.17
N VAL A 99 2.53 -16.94 -6.42
CA VAL A 99 2.19 -16.31 -7.70
C VAL A 99 2.34 -14.79 -7.64
N SER A 100 1.82 -14.16 -6.59
CA SER A 100 1.80 -12.70 -6.46
C SER A 100 3.20 -12.11 -6.26
N ARG A 101 4.01 -12.73 -5.43
CA ARG A 101 5.34 -12.21 -5.10
C ARG A 101 6.28 -12.15 -6.30
N PRO A 102 6.44 -13.20 -7.12
CA PRO A 102 7.25 -13.12 -8.34
C PRO A 102 6.76 -12.07 -9.34
N TYR A 103 5.45 -11.88 -9.43
CA TYR A 103 4.86 -10.85 -10.30
C TYR A 103 5.26 -9.44 -9.86
N GLY A 104 5.11 -9.15 -8.57
CA GLY A 104 5.49 -7.85 -8.02
C GLY A 104 7.00 -7.61 -8.04
N ASP A 105 7.81 -8.64 -7.80
CA ASP A 105 9.26 -8.57 -7.94
C ASP A 105 9.67 -8.17 -9.36
N ALA A 106 9.10 -8.83 -10.37
CA ALA A 106 9.37 -8.53 -11.77
C ALA A 106 8.95 -7.09 -12.15
N TRP A 107 7.77 -6.63 -11.67
CA TRP A 107 7.36 -5.25 -11.88
C TRP A 107 8.35 -4.24 -11.28
N TYR A 108 8.74 -4.45 -10.02
CA TYR A 108 9.68 -3.57 -9.34
C TYR A 108 11.04 -3.54 -10.05
N ASP A 109 11.56 -4.69 -10.42
CA ASP A 109 12.90 -4.84 -11.00
C ASP A 109 12.96 -4.24 -12.42
N ARG A 110 11.89 -4.36 -13.22
CA ARG A 110 11.82 -3.69 -14.53
C ARG A 110 11.74 -2.17 -14.41
N GLY A 111 11.08 -1.66 -13.37
CA GLY A 111 10.98 -0.23 -13.12
C GLY A 111 10.30 0.58 -14.22
N GLU A 112 9.37 -0.03 -14.96
CA GLU A 112 8.67 0.63 -16.08
C GLU A 112 7.62 1.62 -15.62
N THR A 113 7.01 1.36 -14.46
CA THR A 113 6.01 2.26 -13.86
C THR A 113 6.28 2.47 -12.38
N ALA A 114 5.97 3.67 -11.90
CA ALA A 114 6.12 4.01 -10.48
C ALA A 114 5.04 3.36 -9.61
N VAL A 115 3.88 3.08 -10.18
CA VAL A 115 2.70 2.61 -9.45
C VAL A 115 2.18 1.32 -10.06
N LEU A 116 1.86 0.35 -9.20
CA LEU A 116 1.14 -0.87 -9.55
C LEU A 116 -0.12 -0.98 -8.70
N ILE A 117 -1.27 -0.94 -9.37
CA ILE A 117 -2.57 -1.16 -8.73
C ILE A 117 -2.85 -2.65 -8.75
N VAL A 118 -3.10 -3.23 -7.57
CA VAL A 118 -3.28 -4.68 -7.37
C VAL A 118 -4.55 -4.98 -6.59
N PRO A 119 -5.16 -6.16 -6.80
CA PRO A 119 -6.31 -6.55 -6.00
C PRO A 119 -5.95 -6.76 -4.53
N SER A 120 -6.93 -6.56 -3.64
CA SER A 120 -6.81 -6.87 -2.21
C SER A 120 -7.59 -8.14 -1.86
N VAL A 121 -7.00 -9.00 -1.03
CA VAL A 121 -7.71 -10.17 -0.48
C VAL A 121 -8.75 -9.79 0.56
N LEU A 122 -8.69 -8.57 1.10
CA LEU A 122 -9.60 -8.09 2.13
C LEU A 122 -10.83 -7.36 1.57
N SER A 123 -10.72 -6.85 0.34
CA SER A 123 -11.81 -6.13 -0.30
C SER A 123 -11.83 -6.40 -1.81
N PRO A 124 -12.95 -6.94 -2.35
CA PRO A 124 -13.05 -7.22 -3.78
C PRO A 124 -13.23 -5.96 -4.65
N PHE A 125 -13.57 -4.83 -4.05
CA PHE A 125 -13.90 -3.59 -4.78
C PHE A 125 -12.85 -2.49 -4.63
N GLU A 126 -12.02 -2.54 -3.59
CA GLU A 126 -10.98 -1.54 -3.35
C GLU A 126 -9.60 -2.17 -3.52
N PRO A 127 -8.83 -1.71 -4.51
CA PRO A 127 -7.49 -2.21 -4.74
C PRO A 127 -6.48 -1.65 -3.73
N ASN A 128 -5.38 -2.37 -3.58
CA ASN A 128 -4.16 -1.83 -3.02
C ASN A 128 -3.35 -1.13 -4.11
N VAL A 129 -2.55 -0.16 -3.72
CA VAL A 129 -1.74 0.64 -4.62
C VAL A 129 -0.29 0.59 -4.14
N LEU A 130 0.55 -0.05 -4.91
CA LEU A 130 1.98 -0.22 -4.62
C LEU A 130 2.78 0.88 -5.31
N ILE A 131 3.74 1.46 -4.60
CA ILE A 131 4.60 2.52 -5.13
C ILE A 131 6.05 2.03 -5.08
N ASN A 132 6.69 1.99 -6.24
CA ASN A 132 8.12 1.75 -6.35
C ASN A 132 8.87 3.01 -5.91
N GLN A 133 9.37 3.01 -4.68
CA GLN A 133 10.02 4.18 -4.08
C GLN A 133 11.28 4.62 -4.84
N ARG A 134 11.91 3.75 -5.61
CA ARG A 134 13.10 4.05 -6.40
C ARG A 134 12.79 4.63 -7.78
N HIS A 135 11.56 4.54 -8.23
CA HIS A 135 11.18 5.09 -9.53
C HIS A 135 11.22 6.61 -9.51
N VAL A 136 11.72 7.22 -10.59
CA VAL A 136 11.86 8.69 -10.67
C VAL A 136 10.52 9.42 -10.49
N ASP A 137 9.43 8.88 -11.03
CA ASP A 137 8.09 9.45 -10.91
C ASP A 137 7.54 9.43 -9.47
N ALA A 138 8.05 8.55 -8.58
CA ALA A 138 7.59 8.48 -7.20
C ALA A 138 7.80 9.80 -6.44
N ARG A 139 8.80 10.60 -6.84
CA ARG A 139 9.07 11.92 -6.25
C ARG A 139 8.00 12.96 -6.53
N ARG A 140 7.12 12.70 -7.50
CA ARG A 140 6.02 13.61 -7.89
C ARG A 140 4.75 13.37 -7.10
N ILE A 141 4.71 12.35 -6.25
CA ILE A 141 3.58 12.04 -5.39
C ILE A 141 3.54 13.04 -4.25
N GLY A 142 2.43 13.75 -4.12
CA GLY A 142 2.21 14.73 -3.05
C GLY A 142 1.70 14.05 -1.79
N LEU A 143 2.16 14.51 -0.63
CA LEU A 143 1.75 13.99 0.67
C LEU A 143 1.00 15.06 1.47
N SER A 144 -0.04 14.64 2.21
CA SER A 144 -0.64 15.44 3.26
C SER A 144 0.26 15.53 4.49
N ALA A 145 -0.11 16.38 5.46
CA ALA A 145 0.43 16.26 6.80
C ALA A 145 0.14 14.87 7.40
N GLU A 146 1.02 14.38 8.24
CA GLU A 146 0.76 13.18 9.04
C GLU A 146 -0.26 13.49 10.12
N LEU A 147 -1.28 12.64 10.24
CA LEU A 147 -2.35 12.78 11.22
C LEU A 147 -2.48 11.50 12.05
N PRO A 148 -2.94 11.60 13.31
CA PRO A 148 -3.21 10.40 14.11
C PRO A 148 -4.23 9.49 13.44
N ALA A 149 -3.92 8.19 13.35
CA ALA A 149 -4.88 7.17 12.92
C ALA A 149 -5.58 6.60 14.14
N LEU A 150 -6.89 6.81 14.23
CA LEU A 150 -7.70 6.35 15.32
C LEU A 150 -8.39 5.03 14.94
N PHE A 151 -8.26 4.04 15.81
CA PHE A 151 -8.93 2.76 15.69
C PHE A 151 -10.06 2.68 16.73
N ASP A 152 -11.27 2.41 16.27
CA ASP A 152 -12.38 2.15 17.17
C ASP A 152 -12.04 0.91 18.01
N GLN A 153 -12.19 1.01 19.32
CA GLN A 153 -11.84 -0.07 20.24
C GLN A 153 -12.62 -1.36 20.00
N ARG A 154 -13.80 -1.27 19.38
CA ARG A 154 -14.59 -2.45 19.02
C ARG A 154 -13.93 -3.30 17.94
N LEU A 155 -13.06 -2.72 17.12
CA LEU A 155 -12.27 -3.44 16.13
C LEU A 155 -11.16 -4.29 16.76
N ILE A 156 -10.79 -4.00 18.01
CA ILE A 156 -9.62 -4.53 18.69
C ILE A 156 -10.02 -5.47 19.84
N ARG A 157 -11.24 -5.35 20.32
CA ARG A 157 -11.76 -6.23 21.38
C ARG A 157 -12.09 -7.61 20.78
N ARG A 158 -11.42 -8.61 21.31
CA ARG A 158 -11.84 -10.01 21.21
C ARG A 158 -12.62 -10.39 22.47
#